data_5437d17b8808b60ed0c99ce1981f1b80
#
_entry.id   5437d17b8808b60ed0c99ce1981f1b80
#
_cell.length_a   1.000
_cell.length_b   1.000
_cell.length_c   1.000
_cell.angle_alpha   90.00
_cell.angle_beta   90.00
_cell.angle_gamma   90.00
#
_symmetry.space_group_name_H-M   'P 1'
#
loop_
_entity.id
_entity.type
_entity.pdbx_description
1 polymer ?
#
loop_
_entity_poly.entity_id
_entity_poly.type
_entity_poly.pdbx_seq_one_letter_code
_entity_poly.pdbx_strand_id
1 'polypeptide(L)'
;MDILNKSIGIFDTKYRALTIGIILAVTTVAFEGMAITTIAPKLAQNLHALHLYGWIFSSFLLAQIVGTMIIGQRINKNGVFTSFVASILFFVIGIVIAATSVNMVMLIVGRVFQGFGAGAIITCVYYSITLGYPDKLRTKILAVFSSAYILPALIGPYIAGLLAEFFSWRVVFWMVLPFIGLAVVLTLPAYRKFSVKEKETSKNIQKEGYAVVLAIGTGLLMMGLGSITDWKGMVLSAVGVLFMIQPLRKLLPGGTFSARKGLPATIASRGLFVACYTATESYVVLALTEVKKMPADLAGLIVAAGALSWSMAAWIQSKFDAKDHGAGRNKRVTTGICFMVIGVAAVMLAVGLPGGGIVFAVISQIFIGFGIGLAHPTTGAIALQHANAGEEGEISASLQFTDAFSPGLSIGIGGAFIAVSQSLNLGLLTGILLALSLQLFFVILSLSISFRIKQTKFASENDLSIPK
;
A
#
# COMPACT_ATOMS: atom_id res chain seq x y z
N MET A 1 -48.27 16.51 1.92
CA MET A 1 -47.89 15.08 1.77
C MET A 1 -46.49 14.96 1.17
N ASP A 2 -45.55 15.92 1.50
CA ASP A 2 -44.19 16.04 0.86
C ASP A 2 -43.02 16.01 1.85
N ILE A 3 -43.18 15.33 3.01
CA ILE A 3 -42.12 15.26 4.04
C ILE A 3 -41.38 13.88 4.02
N LEU A 4 -41.75 12.94 3.15
CA LEU A 4 -41.28 11.54 3.23
C LEU A 4 -40.23 11.13 2.20
N ASN A 5 -39.64 12.05 1.42
CA ASN A 5 -38.66 11.68 0.40
C ASN A 5 -37.31 12.38 0.54
N LYS A 6 -36.86 12.65 1.78
CA LYS A 6 -35.47 13.06 1.99
C LYS A 6 -34.60 11.82 1.80
N SER A 7 -33.91 11.71 0.67
CA SER A 7 -32.96 10.63 0.41
C SER A 7 -31.93 10.58 1.55
N ILE A 8 -32.00 9.53 2.39
CA ILE A 8 -31.06 9.32 3.49
C ILE A 8 -29.64 9.31 2.91
N GLY A 9 -28.81 10.22 3.41
CA GLY A 9 -27.40 10.37 3.01
C GLY A 9 -26.43 9.76 4.03
N ILE A 10 -25.16 9.56 3.64
CA ILE A 10 -24.12 9.07 4.55
C ILE A 10 -23.75 10.11 5.64
N PHE A 11 -24.09 11.38 5.45
CA PHE A 11 -23.89 12.47 6.40
C PHE A 11 -25.16 12.83 7.21
N ASP A 12 -26.22 12.05 7.08
CA ASP A 12 -27.39 12.24 7.93
C ASP A 12 -27.05 11.99 9.40
N THR A 13 -27.81 12.60 10.31
CA THR A 13 -27.55 12.58 11.75
C THR A 13 -27.27 11.18 12.29
N LYS A 14 -27.92 10.15 11.74
CA LYS A 14 -27.75 8.75 12.12
C LYS A 14 -26.36 8.19 11.77
N TYR A 15 -25.77 8.60 10.67
CA TYR A 15 -24.52 8.03 10.13
C TYR A 15 -23.32 8.98 10.22
N ARG A 16 -23.57 10.29 10.41
CA ARG A 16 -22.57 11.34 10.34
C ARG A 16 -21.33 11.09 11.19
N ALA A 17 -21.53 10.76 12.46
CA ALA A 17 -20.41 10.51 13.38
C ALA A 17 -19.56 9.31 12.93
N LEU A 18 -20.21 8.20 12.53
CA LEU A 18 -19.52 7.03 12.03
C LEU A 18 -18.80 7.33 10.71
N THR A 19 -19.44 8.04 9.77
CA THR A 19 -18.85 8.44 8.50
C THR A 19 -17.59 9.28 8.69
N ILE A 20 -17.67 10.33 9.52
CA ILE A 20 -16.52 11.21 9.81
C ILE A 20 -15.42 10.43 10.52
N GLY A 21 -15.77 9.58 11.48
CA GLY A 21 -14.81 8.75 12.19
C GLY A 21 -14.08 7.75 11.29
N ILE A 22 -14.77 7.13 10.33
CA ILE A 22 -14.19 6.26 9.31
C ILE A 22 -13.21 7.06 8.44
N ILE A 23 -13.64 8.24 7.93
CA ILE A 23 -12.78 9.10 7.11
C ILE A 23 -11.50 9.45 7.88
N LEU A 24 -11.64 9.91 9.12
CA LEU A 24 -10.50 10.28 9.95
C LEU A 24 -9.55 9.10 10.22
N ALA A 25 -10.10 7.92 10.55
CA ALA A 25 -9.27 6.72 10.78
C ALA A 25 -8.46 6.35 9.54
N VAL A 26 -9.10 6.34 8.36
CA VAL A 26 -8.45 6.01 7.09
C VAL A 26 -7.45 7.08 6.69
N THR A 27 -7.82 8.36 6.76
CA THR A 27 -6.94 9.49 6.46
C THR A 27 -5.70 9.48 7.36
N THR A 28 -5.87 9.14 8.65
CA THR A 28 -4.76 9.09 9.62
C THR A 28 -3.78 7.96 9.29
N VAL A 29 -4.29 6.76 9.01
CA VAL A 29 -3.44 5.62 8.59
C VAL A 29 -2.74 5.92 7.26
N ALA A 30 -3.46 6.51 6.29
CA ALA A 30 -2.90 6.89 5.00
C ALA A 30 -1.83 7.97 5.13
N PHE A 31 -2.08 9.01 5.95
CA PHE A 31 -1.11 10.08 6.22
C PHE A 31 0.18 9.50 6.80
N GLU A 32 0.08 8.65 7.80
CA GLU A 32 1.24 8.03 8.45
C GLU A 32 2.06 7.22 7.44
N GLY A 33 1.41 6.40 6.60
CA GLY A 33 2.07 5.61 5.57
C GLY A 33 2.79 6.45 4.51
N MET A 34 2.24 7.63 4.15
CA MET A 34 2.81 8.51 3.13
C MET A 34 3.85 9.48 3.70
N ALA A 35 3.61 10.01 4.91
CA ALA A 35 4.52 10.92 5.59
C ALA A 35 5.90 10.30 5.83
N ILE A 36 5.94 8.99 6.12
CA ILE A 36 7.19 8.28 6.41
C ILE A 36 8.17 8.32 5.21
N THR A 37 7.68 8.34 3.97
CA THR A 37 8.56 8.36 2.78
C THR A 37 9.45 9.61 2.78
N THR A 38 8.90 10.73 3.21
CA THR A 38 9.63 12.02 3.25
C THR A 38 10.59 12.13 4.42
N ILE A 39 10.20 11.61 5.60
CA ILE A 39 11.04 11.74 6.80
C ILE A 39 12.05 10.60 6.98
N ALA A 40 11.89 9.48 6.29
CA ALA A 40 12.71 8.29 6.45
C ALA A 40 14.21 8.53 6.24
N PRO A 41 14.68 9.34 5.25
CA PRO A 41 16.09 9.65 5.11
C PRO A 41 16.66 10.35 6.34
N LYS A 42 16.00 11.43 6.82
CA LYS A 42 16.42 12.20 8.00
C LYS A 42 16.43 11.33 9.26
N LEU A 43 15.43 10.45 9.39
CA LEU A 43 15.32 9.48 10.47
C LEU A 43 16.47 8.47 10.44
N ALA A 44 16.76 7.87 9.28
CA ALA A 44 17.82 6.90 9.11
C ALA A 44 19.21 7.51 9.34
N GLN A 45 19.40 8.79 8.96
CA GLN A 45 20.60 9.55 9.23
C GLN A 45 20.77 9.83 10.71
N ASN A 46 19.73 10.34 11.39
CA ASN A 46 19.78 10.67 12.82
C ASN A 46 19.99 9.43 13.72
N LEU A 47 19.53 8.26 13.27
CA LEU A 47 19.75 7.00 13.99
C LEU A 47 20.99 6.24 13.49
N HIS A 48 21.81 6.84 12.63
CA HIS A 48 23.06 6.29 12.07
C HIS A 48 22.91 4.88 11.48
N ALA A 49 21.79 4.61 10.80
CA ALA A 49 21.45 3.27 10.34
C ALA A 49 20.83 3.23 8.93
N LEU A 50 21.48 3.91 7.97
CA LEU A 50 21.07 3.89 6.55
C LEU A 50 21.01 2.47 5.96
N HIS A 51 21.84 1.55 6.44
CA HIS A 51 21.82 0.14 6.02
C HIS A 51 20.50 -0.58 6.35
N LEU A 52 19.71 -0.05 7.31
CA LEU A 52 18.39 -0.55 7.68
C LEU A 52 17.25 0.25 7.05
N TYR A 53 17.52 1.15 6.09
CA TYR A 53 16.53 2.04 5.48
C TYR A 53 15.28 1.30 4.97
N GLY A 54 15.46 0.21 4.24
CA GLY A 54 14.35 -0.59 3.71
C GLY A 54 13.44 -1.17 4.80
N TRP A 55 13.97 -1.44 6.00
CA TRP A 55 13.19 -1.98 7.11
C TRP A 55 12.16 -0.99 7.67
N ILE A 56 12.37 0.31 7.51
CA ILE A 56 11.41 1.34 7.94
C ILE A 56 10.04 1.11 7.29
N PHE A 57 10.04 0.70 6.04
CA PHE A 57 8.82 0.47 5.24
C PHE A 57 8.36 -0.98 5.29
N SER A 58 9.29 -1.90 5.05
CA SER A 58 8.97 -3.31 4.90
C SER A 58 8.40 -3.91 6.19
N SER A 59 8.93 -3.55 7.35
CA SER A 59 8.42 -4.04 8.64
C SER A 59 6.95 -3.62 8.86
N PHE A 60 6.58 -2.40 8.48
CA PHE A 60 5.21 -1.92 8.53
C PHE A 60 4.30 -2.70 7.57
N LEU A 61 4.68 -2.81 6.29
CA LEU A 61 3.87 -3.47 5.27
C LEU A 61 3.67 -4.96 5.54
N LEU A 62 4.72 -5.66 5.98
CA LEU A 62 4.62 -7.07 6.35
C LEU A 62 3.72 -7.28 7.57
N ALA A 63 3.88 -6.45 8.60
CA ALA A 63 3.02 -6.50 9.78
C ALA A 63 1.56 -6.13 9.46
N GLN A 64 1.33 -5.22 8.51
CA GLN A 64 0.00 -4.83 8.03
C GLN A 64 -0.76 -6.03 7.45
N ILE A 65 -0.09 -6.88 6.66
CA ILE A 65 -0.68 -8.11 6.13
C ILE A 65 -1.11 -9.02 7.27
N VAL A 66 -0.25 -9.22 8.26
CA VAL A 66 -0.55 -10.06 9.43
C VAL A 66 -1.75 -9.53 10.20
N GLY A 67 -1.79 -8.22 10.47
CA GLY A 67 -2.90 -7.56 11.15
C GLY A 67 -4.22 -7.70 10.39
N THR A 68 -4.20 -7.48 9.07
CA THR A 68 -5.36 -7.65 8.19
C THR A 68 -5.90 -9.08 8.26
N MET A 69 -5.02 -10.09 8.16
CA MET A 69 -5.42 -11.50 8.14
C MET A 69 -5.96 -11.96 9.50
N ILE A 70 -5.29 -11.61 10.59
CA ILE A 70 -5.71 -12.04 11.93
C ILE A 70 -7.06 -11.40 12.31
N ILE A 71 -7.19 -10.09 12.13
CA ILE A 71 -8.44 -9.40 12.47
C ILE A 71 -9.57 -9.79 11.52
N GLY A 72 -9.30 -9.94 10.22
CA GLY A 72 -10.30 -10.37 9.24
C GLY A 72 -10.97 -11.69 9.60
N GLN A 73 -10.24 -12.62 10.22
CA GLN A 73 -10.79 -13.91 10.65
C GLN A 73 -11.43 -13.88 12.04
N ARG A 74 -10.95 -13.00 12.92
CA ARG A 74 -11.43 -12.95 14.31
C ARG A 74 -12.57 -11.97 14.54
N ILE A 75 -12.79 -11.02 13.64
CA ILE A 75 -13.77 -9.94 13.80
C ILE A 75 -15.20 -10.46 13.92
N ASN A 76 -15.54 -11.55 13.24
CA ASN A 76 -16.84 -12.19 13.32
C ASN A 76 -17.14 -12.78 14.71
N LYS A 77 -16.10 -13.26 15.42
CA LYS A 77 -16.21 -13.85 16.75
C LYS A 77 -16.11 -12.79 17.85
N ASN A 78 -15.12 -11.89 17.74
CA ASN A 78 -14.82 -10.93 18.80
C ASN A 78 -15.66 -9.66 18.70
N GLY A 79 -16.33 -9.45 17.56
CA GLY A 79 -17.05 -8.23 17.23
C GLY A 79 -16.12 -7.09 16.79
N VAL A 80 -16.69 -6.13 16.06
CA VAL A 80 -15.94 -4.99 15.51
C VAL A 80 -15.42 -4.07 16.62
N PHE A 81 -16.16 -3.90 17.71
CA PHE A 81 -15.75 -3.03 18.82
C PHE A 81 -14.44 -3.49 19.45
N THR A 82 -14.37 -4.75 19.91
CA THR A 82 -13.18 -5.32 20.56
C THR A 82 -12.00 -5.37 19.59
N SER A 83 -12.25 -5.77 18.34
CA SER A 83 -11.23 -5.82 17.28
C SER A 83 -10.67 -4.44 16.99
N PHE A 84 -11.51 -3.42 16.89
CA PHE A 84 -11.08 -2.05 16.60
C PHE A 84 -10.27 -1.45 17.76
N VAL A 85 -10.73 -1.63 19.01
CA VAL A 85 -9.98 -1.15 20.20
C VAL A 85 -8.59 -1.80 20.25
N ALA A 86 -8.50 -3.10 20.06
CA ALA A 86 -7.20 -3.79 20.00
C ALA A 86 -6.31 -3.23 18.86
N SER A 87 -6.90 -3.00 17.68
CA SER A 87 -6.18 -2.45 16.53
C SER A 87 -5.61 -1.06 16.81
N ILE A 88 -6.41 -0.19 17.41
CA ILE A 88 -5.99 1.15 17.83
C ILE A 88 -4.88 1.09 18.87
N LEU A 89 -4.99 0.20 19.87
CA LEU A 89 -3.96 0.05 20.89
C LEU A 89 -2.60 -0.36 20.26
N PHE A 90 -2.60 -1.34 19.36
CA PHE A 90 -1.38 -1.72 18.64
C PHE A 90 -0.81 -0.54 17.84
N PHE A 91 -1.66 0.20 17.12
CA PHE A 91 -1.24 1.34 16.31
C PHE A 91 -0.64 2.45 17.16
N VAL A 92 -1.31 2.84 18.26
CA VAL A 92 -0.86 3.89 19.18
C VAL A 92 0.43 3.48 19.91
N ILE A 93 0.52 2.24 20.41
CA ILE A 93 1.76 1.73 21.03
C ILE A 93 2.91 1.82 20.01
N GLY A 94 2.67 1.43 18.76
CA GLY A 94 3.65 1.54 17.69
C GLY A 94 4.09 2.97 17.42
N ILE A 95 3.16 3.93 17.40
CA ILE A 95 3.46 5.37 17.27
C ILE A 95 4.36 5.84 18.41
N VAL A 96 4.01 5.51 19.66
CA VAL A 96 4.79 5.93 20.83
C VAL A 96 6.20 5.35 20.77
N ILE A 97 6.35 4.04 20.47
CA ILE A 97 7.66 3.40 20.33
C ILE A 97 8.48 4.06 19.22
N ALA A 98 7.88 4.34 18.05
CA ALA A 98 8.56 4.97 16.93
C ALA A 98 8.98 6.41 17.26
N ALA A 99 8.07 7.21 17.83
CA ALA A 99 8.34 8.62 18.18
C ALA A 99 9.42 8.78 19.27
N THR A 100 9.54 7.81 20.19
CA THR A 100 10.53 7.83 21.28
C THR A 100 11.78 7.01 20.96
N SER A 101 11.90 6.46 19.75
CA SER A 101 13.02 5.58 19.39
C SER A 101 14.37 6.30 19.48
N VAL A 102 15.32 5.60 20.11
CA VAL A 102 16.72 6.05 20.28
C VAL A 102 17.68 5.33 19.33
N ASN A 103 17.21 4.24 18.71
CA ASN A 103 17.94 3.48 17.70
C ASN A 103 16.99 2.91 16.66
N MET A 104 17.54 2.44 15.54
CA MET A 104 16.75 1.93 14.41
C MET A 104 15.98 0.64 14.75
N VAL A 105 16.51 -0.23 15.61
CA VAL A 105 15.82 -1.46 16.00
C VAL A 105 14.53 -1.14 16.75
N MET A 106 14.58 -0.21 17.72
CA MET A 106 13.39 0.26 18.43
C MET A 106 12.37 0.88 17.47
N LEU A 107 12.82 1.66 16.49
CA LEU A 107 11.94 2.21 15.46
C LEU A 107 11.27 1.09 14.66
N ILE A 108 12.01 0.10 14.18
CA ILE A 108 11.48 -1.04 13.41
C ILE A 108 10.44 -1.80 14.24
N VAL A 109 10.66 -2.02 15.53
CA VAL A 109 9.66 -2.60 16.43
C VAL A 109 8.41 -1.74 16.46
N GLY A 110 8.55 -0.41 16.59
CA GLY A 110 7.42 0.52 16.49
C GLY A 110 6.66 0.37 15.16
N ARG A 111 7.38 0.24 14.03
CA ARG A 111 6.80 0.04 12.69
C ARG A 111 6.02 -1.27 12.59
N VAL A 112 6.50 -2.35 13.21
CA VAL A 112 5.75 -3.63 13.27
C VAL A 112 4.42 -3.44 14.00
N PHE A 113 4.41 -2.79 15.16
CA PHE A 113 3.17 -2.52 15.90
C PHE A 113 2.22 -1.60 15.12
N GLN A 114 2.73 -0.53 14.51
CA GLN A 114 1.95 0.38 13.66
C GLN A 114 1.35 -0.34 12.46
N GLY A 115 2.17 -1.13 11.74
CA GLY A 115 1.71 -1.89 10.57
C GLY A 115 0.59 -2.85 10.94
N PHE A 116 0.79 -3.67 11.99
CA PHE A 116 -0.26 -4.58 12.48
C PHE A 116 -1.56 -3.82 12.80
N GLY A 117 -1.45 -2.73 13.57
CA GLY A 117 -2.58 -1.89 13.92
C GLY A 117 -3.27 -1.28 12.70
N ALA A 118 -2.52 -0.76 11.73
CA ALA A 118 -3.04 -0.15 10.50
C ALA A 118 -3.85 -1.14 9.66
N GLY A 119 -3.32 -2.34 9.40
CA GLY A 119 -4.04 -3.38 8.66
C GLY A 119 -5.31 -3.82 9.36
N ALA A 120 -5.24 -3.96 10.68
CA ALA A 120 -6.36 -4.29 11.54
C ALA A 120 -7.45 -3.20 11.54
N ILE A 121 -7.07 -1.91 11.64
CA ILE A 121 -7.99 -0.75 11.58
C ILE A 121 -8.75 -0.74 10.26
N ILE A 122 -8.04 -0.84 9.12
CA ILE A 122 -8.66 -0.83 7.79
C ILE A 122 -9.65 -2.00 7.65
N THR A 123 -9.30 -3.18 8.15
CA THR A 123 -10.20 -4.34 8.16
C THR A 123 -11.46 -4.09 8.98
N CYS A 124 -11.33 -3.50 10.18
CA CYS A 124 -12.47 -3.13 11.01
C CYS A 124 -13.36 -2.08 10.34
N VAL A 125 -12.77 -1.11 9.65
CA VAL A 125 -13.51 -0.09 8.89
C VAL A 125 -14.33 -0.72 7.77
N TYR A 126 -13.74 -1.59 6.92
CA TYR A 126 -14.48 -2.31 5.88
C TYR A 126 -15.64 -3.12 6.46
N TYR A 127 -15.39 -3.85 7.55
CA TYR A 127 -16.42 -4.64 8.21
C TYR A 127 -17.54 -3.76 8.80
N SER A 128 -17.19 -2.61 9.38
CA SER A 128 -18.17 -1.67 9.91
C SER A 128 -19.06 -1.05 8.84
N ILE A 129 -18.57 -0.87 7.62
CA ILE A 129 -19.36 -0.39 6.49
C ILE A 129 -20.48 -1.39 6.16
N THR A 130 -20.18 -2.69 6.20
CA THR A 130 -21.20 -3.73 5.93
C THR A 130 -22.27 -3.83 7.01
N LEU A 131 -21.93 -3.54 8.26
CA LEU A 131 -22.88 -3.58 9.40
C LEU A 131 -23.63 -2.28 9.61
N GLY A 132 -22.95 -1.15 9.42
CA GLY A 132 -23.45 0.18 9.81
C GLY A 132 -24.29 0.87 8.75
N TYR A 133 -24.18 0.47 7.48
CA TYR A 133 -24.86 1.15 6.38
C TYR A 133 -25.77 0.20 5.60
N PRO A 134 -27.00 0.67 5.22
CA PRO A 134 -27.86 -0.07 4.32
C PRO A 134 -27.20 -0.20 2.93
N ASP A 135 -27.55 -1.22 2.16
CA ASP A 135 -26.93 -1.55 0.87
C ASP A 135 -26.86 -0.37 -0.09
N LYS A 136 -27.95 0.46 -0.14
CA LYS A 136 -28.02 1.67 -0.97
C LYS A 136 -26.95 2.72 -0.65
N LEU A 137 -26.41 2.74 0.56
CA LEU A 137 -25.38 3.69 0.99
C LEU A 137 -23.96 3.11 0.96
N ARG A 138 -23.80 1.77 0.88
CA ARG A 138 -22.47 1.12 0.91
C ARG A 138 -21.57 1.60 -0.20
N THR A 139 -22.08 1.72 -1.42
CA THR A 139 -21.29 2.23 -2.55
C THR A 139 -20.81 3.66 -2.31
N LYS A 140 -21.67 4.51 -1.73
CA LYS A 140 -21.32 5.91 -1.44
C LYS A 140 -20.24 6.01 -0.37
N ILE A 141 -20.36 5.26 0.72
CA ILE A 141 -19.35 5.28 1.80
C ILE A 141 -18.02 4.65 1.35
N LEU A 142 -18.02 3.63 0.50
CA LEU A 142 -16.81 3.07 -0.09
C LEU A 142 -16.11 4.07 -1.02
N ALA A 143 -16.85 4.88 -1.77
CA ALA A 143 -16.29 5.96 -2.57
C ALA A 143 -15.62 7.02 -1.68
N VAL A 144 -16.27 7.41 -0.59
CA VAL A 144 -15.71 8.35 0.40
C VAL A 144 -14.49 7.75 1.11
N PHE A 145 -14.53 6.47 1.48
CA PHE A 145 -13.38 5.73 2.02
C PHE A 145 -12.17 5.83 1.07
N SER A 146 -12.37 5.57 -0.22
CA SER A 146 -11.30 5.69 -1.21
C SER A 146 -10.78 7.12 -1.35
N SER A 147 -11.68 8.12 -1.27
CA SER A 147 -11.31 9.53 -1.33
C SER A 147 -10.51 9.99 -0.10
N ALA A 148 -10.62 9.30 1.04
CA ALA A 148 -9.89 9.62 2.26
C ALA A 148 -8.35 9.47 2.12
N TYR A 149 -7.88 8.76 1.11
CA TYR A 149 -6.46 8.65 0.77
C TYR A 149 -5.94 9.84 -0.03
N ILE A 150 -6.82 10.60 -0.74
CA ILE A 150 -6.40 11.67 -1.66
C ILE A 150 -5.71 12.81 -0.91
N LEU A 151 -6.32 13.29 0.17
CA LEU A 151 -5.76 14.41 0.93
C LEU A 151 -4.39 14.08 1.54
N PRO A 152 -4.20 12.95 2.25
CA PRO A 152 -2.88 12.53 2.70
C PRO A 152 -1.85 12.38 1.57
N ALA A 153 -2.24 11.82 0.43
CA ALA A 153 -1.33 11.67 -0.70
C ALA A 153 -0.84 13.01 -1.25
N LEU A 154 -1.73 14.02 -1.26
CA LEU A 154 -1.44 15.32 -1.81
C LEU A 154 -0.58 16.21 -0.90
N ILE A 155 -0.94 16.26 0.39
CA ILE A 155 -0.32 17.21 1.33
C ILE A 155 0.57 16.52 2.37
N GLY A 156 0.42 15.21 2.58
CA GLY A 156 1.11 14.45 3.61
C GLY A 156 2.63 14.54 3.51
N PRO A 157 3.23 14.22 2.36
CA PRO A 157 4.67 14.30 2.17
C PRO A 157 5.24 15.72 2.42
N TYR A 158 4.53 16.75 1.94
CA TYR A 158 4.95 18.14 2.13
C TYR A 158 4.87 18.57 3.60
N ILE A 159 3.74 18.30 4.28
CA ILE A 159 3.58 18.62 5.72
C ILE A 159 4.60 17.86 6.56
N ALA A 160 4.83 16.57 6.26
CA ALA A 160 5.83 15.78 6.97
C ALA A 160 7.24 16.34 6.79
N GLY A 161 7.58 16.79 5.58
CA GLY A 161 8.85 17.46 5.28
C GLY A 161 9.03 18.75 6.10
N LEU A 162 8.02 19.62 6.10
CA LEU A 162 8.03 20.85 6.90
C LEU A 162 8.21 20.57 8.40
N LEU A 163 7.43 19.65 8.96
CA LEU A 163 7.54 19.29 10.38
C LEU A 163 8.91 18.71 10.72
N ALA A 164 9.47 17.87 9.84
CA ALA A 164 10.78 17.30 10.04
C ALA A 164 11.90 18.36 9.92
N GLU A 165 11.73 19.37 9.06
CA GLU A 165 12.71 20.43 8.86
C GLU A 165 12.73 21.43 10.02
N PHE A 166 11.55 21.96 10.41
CA PHE A 166 11.44 23.01 11.41
C PHE A 166 11.45 22.52 12.86
N PHE A 167 11.06 21.27 13.11
CA PHE A 167 10.98 20.70 14.45
C PHE A 167 11.81 19.41 14.56
N SER A 168 11.19 18.28 14.26
CA SER A 168 11.83 16.96 14.31
C SER A 168 10.97 15.95 13.55
N TRP A 169 11.60 14.94 12.96
CA TRP A 169 10.88 13.80 12.40
C TRP A 169 9.97 13.09 13.42
N ARG A 170 10.26 13.18 14.72
CA ARG A 170 9.43 12.62 15.81
C ARG A 170 8.06 13.27 15.90
N VAL A 171 7.96 14.58 15.61
CA VAL A 171 6.70 15.33 15.64
C VAL A 171 5.69 14.77 14.63
N VAL A 172 6.16 14.23 13.50
CA VAL A 172 5.30 13.61 12.49
C VAL A 172 4.53 12.42 13.06
N PHE A 173 5.16 11.62 13.91
CA PHE A 173 4.48 10.52 14.62
C PHE A 173 3.50 11.04 15.68
N TRP A 174 3.91 12.00 16.50
CA TRP A 174 3.05 12.57 17.54
C TRP A 174 1.80 13.25 16.99
N MET A 175 1.92 13.90 15.82
CA MET A 175 0.80 14.57 15.14
C MET A 175 -0.34 13.61 14.79
N VAL A 176 -0.07 12.33 14.60
CA VAL A 176 -1.07 11.31 14.26
C VAL A 176 -2.05 11.05 15.42
N LEU A 177 -1.58 11.15 16.69
CA LEU A 177 -2.37 10.78 17.87
C LEU A 177 -3.67 11.58 18.06
N PRO A 178 -3.72 12.90 17.93
CA PRO A 178 -4.97 13.65 18.04
C PRO A 178 -6.02 13.21 17.01
N PHE A 179 -5.61 12.95 15.77
CA PHE A 179 -6.54 12.56 14.71
C PHE A 179 -7.09 11.16 14.91
N ILE A 180 -6.25 10.20 15.30
CA ILE A 180 -6.73 8.85 15.60
C ILE A 180 -7.60 8.85 16.88
N GLY A 181 -7.27 9.65 17.87
CA GLY A 181 -8.09 9.85 19.08
C GLY A 181 -9.49 10.36 18.74
N LEU A 182 -9.59 11.37 17.87
CA LEU A 182 -10.86 11.90 17.40
C LEU A 182 -11.64 10.85 16.58
N ALA A 183 -10.96 10.10 15.72
CA ALA A 183 -11.58 9.00 14.97
C ALA A 183 -12.20 7.96 15.93
N VAL A 184 -11.50 7.60 17.00
CA VAL A 184 -11.99 6.66 18.03
C VAL A 184 -13.24 7.20 18.71
N VAL A 185 -13.22 8.46 19.18
CA VAL A 185 -14.39 9.09 19.84
C VAL A 185 -15.62 9.06 18.93
N LEU A 186 -15.45 9.25 17.63
CA LEU A 186 -16.57 9.30 16.69
C LEU A 186 -17.07 7.90 16.27
N THR A 187 -16.20 6.89 16.20
CA THR A 187 -16.57 5.54 15.72
C THR A 187 -17.02 4.62 16.85
N LEU A 188 -16.40 4.70 18.02
CA LEU A 188 -16.60 3.76 19.11
C LEU A 188 -18.05 3.63 19.60
N PRO A 189 -18.84 4.74 19.71
CA PRO A 189 -20.26 4.65 20.09
C PRO A 189 -21.11 3.84 19.10
N ALA A 190 -20.78 3.93 17.80
CA ALA A 190 -21.47 3.14 16.78
C ALA A 190 -21.06 1.67 16.85
N TYR A 191 -19.77 1.37 17.02
CA TYR A 191 -19.25 0.00 17.08
C TYR A 191 -19.77 -0.78 18.30
N ARG A 192 -20.01 -0.11 19.42
CA ARG A 192 -20.66 -0.73 20.61
C ARG A 192 -22.08 -1.22 20.34
N LYS A 193 -22.79 -0.60 19.38
CA LYS A 193 -24.17 -0.97 19.02
C LYS A 193 -24.26 -2.12 18.02
N PHE A 194 -23.15 -2.49 17.37
CA PHE A 194 -23.14 -3.59 16.44
C PHE A 194 -23.13 -4.91 17.18
N SER A 195 -24.23 -5.65 17.04
CA SER A 195 -24.34 -6.98 17.64
C SER A 195 -23.37 -7.96 16.96
N VAL A 196 -22.73 -8.80 17.76
CA VAL A 196 -21.93 -9.92 17.24
C VAL A 196 -22.93 -10.93 16.65
N LYS A 197 -22.98 -11.04 15.33
CA LYS A 197 -23.66 -12.17 14.69
C LYS A 197 -22.68 -13.33 14.69
N GLU A 198 -22.92 -14.33 15.53
CA GLU A 198 -22.25 -15.63 15.43
C GLU A 198 -22.60 -16.26 14.07
N LYS A 199 -21.82 -15.95 13.05
CA LYS A 199 -21.73 -16.78 11.87
C LYS A 199 -20.60 -17.75 12.14
N GLU A 200 -20.90 -19.05 12.13
CA GLU A 200 -19.87 -20.09 12.05
C GLU A 200 -19.04 -19.87 10.79
N THR A 201 -18.06 -19.01 10.89
CA THR A 201 -17.04 -18.90 9.85
C THR A 201 -16.06 -20.02 10.15
N SER A 202 -15.90 -20.94 9.23
CA SER A 202 -14.86 -21.97 9.31
C SER A 202 -13.55 -21.24 9.56
N LYS A 203 -12.97 -21.45 10.74
CA LYS A 203 -11.68 -20.86 11.11
C LYS A 203 -10.64 -21.36 10.12
N ASN A 204 -10.27 -20.52 9.17
CA ASN A 204 -9.14 -20.85 8.33
C ASN A 204 -7.83 -20.38 9.02
N ILE A 205 -7.58 -20.99 10.21
CA ILE A 205 -6.37 -20.75 11.02
C ILE A 205 -5.10 -20.89 10.16
N GLN A 206 -5.17 -21.69 9.09
CA GLN A 206 -4.07 -21.88 8.17
C GLN A 206 -3.70 -20.57 7.43
N LYS A 207 -4.66 -19.71 7.06
CA LYS A 207 -4.36 -18.43 6.39
C LYS A 207 -3.67 -17.43 7.34
N GLU A 208 -4.03 -17.41 8.64
CA GLU A 208 -3.33 -16.60 9.64
C GLU A 208 -1.89 -17.09 9.78
N GLY A 209 -1.68 -18.40 9.92
CA GLY A 209 -0.37 -19.01 10.01
C GLY A 209 0.51 -18.71 8.79
N TYR A 210 -0.06 -18.81 7.59
CA TYR A 210 0.67 -18.48 6.35
C TYR A 210 1.09 -17.01 6.29
N ALA A 211 0.27 -16.07 6.76
CA ALA A 211 0.65 -14.66 6.79
C ALA A 211 1.83 -14.40 7.75
N VAL A 212 1.82 -15.03 8.93
CA VAL A 212 2.92 -14.93 9.90
C VAL A 212 4.19 -15.56 9.35
N VAL A 213 4.10 -16.78 8.82
CA VAL A 213 5.25 -17.50 8.22
C VAL A 213 5.84 -16.71 7.06
N LEU A 214 4.99 -16.11 6.23
CA LEU A 214 5.43 -15.24 5.13
C LEU A 214 6.18 -14.01 5.63
N ALA A 215 5.65 -13.33 6.64
CA ALA A 215 6.30 -12.15 7.23
C ALA A 215 7.67 -12.50 7.83
N ILE A 216 7.76 -13.62 8.57
CA ILE A 216 9.04 -14.14 9.09
C ILE A 216 9.98 -14.48 7.95
N GLY A 217 9.54 -15.25 6.95
CA GLY A 217 10.35 -15.64 5.79
C GLY A 217 10.89 -14.45 5.02
N THR A 218 10.05 -13.42 4.80
CA THR A 218 10.47 -12.19 4.15
C THR A 218 11.48 -11.42 5.00
N GLY A 219 11.26 -11.33 6.31
CA GLY A 219 12.22 -10.73 7.24
C GLY A 219 13.58 -11.43 7.21
N LEU A 220 13.60 -12.77 7.26
CA LEU A 220 14.83 -13.56 7.15
C LEU A 220 15.55 -13.34 5.81
N LEU A 221 14.80 -13.30 4.71
CA LEU A 221 15.34 -12.99 3.39
C LEU A 221 16.03 -11.63 3.36
N MET A 222 15.35 -10.58 3.87
CA MET A 222 15.90 -9.24 3.88
C MET A 222 17.15 -9.10 4.76
N MET A 223 17.15 -9.73 5.94
CA MET A 223 18.33 -9.77 6.82
C MET A 223 19.49 -10.49 6.13
N GLY A 224 19.21 -11.63 5.52
CA GLY A 224 20.20 -12.41 4.80
C GLY A 224 20.79 -11.67 3.60
N LEU A 225 19.95 -11.02 2.79
CA LEU A 225 20.41 -10.22 1.66
C LEU A 225 21.26 -9.02 2.09
N GLY A 226 20.94 -8.38 3.21
CA GLY A 226 21.72 -7.27 3.76
C GLY A 226 23.14 -7.67 4.21
N SER A 227 23.36 -8.94 4.51
CA SER A 227 24.66 -9.54 4.90
C SER A 227 25.11 -10.67 3.95
N ILE A 228 24.74 -10.59 2.69
CA ILE A 228 24.95 -11.67 1.70
C ILE A 228 26.44 -11.89 1.37
N THR A 229 27.29 -10.96 1.74
CA THR A 229 28.76 -11.11 1.65
C THR A 229 29.30 -12.21 2.57
N ASP A 230 28.54 -12.56 3.62
CA ASP A 230 28.87 -13.63 4.54
C ASP A 230 28.04 -14.90 4.23
N TRP A 231 28.64 -16.07 4.47
CA TRP A 231 27.94 -17.36 4.30
C TRP A 231 26.66 -17.47 5.14
N LYS A 232 26.66 -16.85 6.34
CA LYS A 232 25.46 -16.77 7.22
C LYS A 232 24.32 -16.03 6.55
N GLY A 233 24.62 -14.93 5.86
CA GLY A 233 23.64 -14.17 5.09
C GLY A 233 23.04 -14.98 3.93
N MET A 234 23.87 -15.77 3.22
CA MET A 234 23.40 -16.67 2.16
C MET A 234 22.44 -17.74 2.72
N VAL A 235 22.80 -18.39 3.82
CA VAL A 235 21.94 -19.39 4.48
C VAL A 235 20.63 -18.77 4.94
N LEU A 236 20.68 -17.58 5.58
CA LEU A 236 19.51 -16.89 6.08
C LEU A 236 18.56 -16.50 4.94
N SER A 237 19.11 -16.04 3.81
CA SER A 237 18.34 -15.74 2.59
C SER A 237 17.64 -16.99 2.04
N ALA A 238 18.37 -18.11 1.94
CA ALA A 238 17.82 -19.37 1.46
C ALA A 238 16.68 -19.89 2.37
N VAL A 239 16.88 -19.85 3.67
CA VAL A 239 15.84 -20.20 4.66
C VAL A 239 14.63 -19.27 4.51
N GLY A 240 14.85 -17.97 4.38
CA GLY A 240 13.80 -16.99 4.14
C GLY A 240 12.95 -17.35 2.92
N VAL A 241 13.60 -17.65 1.78
CA VAL A 241 12.90 -18.07 0.55
C VAL A 241 12.09 -19.34 0.78
N LEU A 242 12.64 -20.33 1.44
CA LEU A 242 11.93 -21.59 1.73
C LEU A 242 10.66 -21.35 2.56
N PHE A 243 10.73 -20.48 3.57
CA PHE A 243 9.56 -20.11 4.39
C PHE A 243 8.49 -19.35 3.56
N MET A 244 8.85 -18.67 2.48
CA MET A 244 7.92 -17.91 1.65
C MET A 244 7.18 -18.78 0.62
N ILE A 245 7.76 -19.89 0.14
CA ILE A 245 7.22 -20.66 -0.99
C ILE A 245 5.78 -21.14 -0.73
N GLN A 246 5.55 -21.81 0.40
CA GLN A 246 4.24 -22.39 0.72
C GLN A 246 3.17 -21.31 1.00
N PRO A 247 3.43 -20.29 1.84
CA PRO A 247 2.48 -19.20 2.06
C PRO A 247 2.07 -18.48 0.77
N LEU A 248 3.03 -18.14 -0.09
CA LEU A 248 2.75 -17.45 -1.35
C LEU A 248 1.87 -18.28 -2.28
N ARG A 249 2.09 -19.61 -2.35
CA ARG A 249 1.24 -20.51 -3.15
C ARG A 249 -0.18 -20.64 -2.61
N LYS A 250 -0.40 -20.41 -1.31
CA LYS A 250 -1.71 -20.53 -0.65
C LYS A 250 -2.46 -19.21 -0.54
N LEU A 251 -1.75 -18.09 -0.50
CA LEU A 251 -2.34 -16.76 -0.38
C LEU A 251 -2.61 -16.09 -1.74
N LEU A 252 -1.95 -16.54 -2.82
CA LEU A 252 -2.15 -16.02 -4.16
C LEU A 252 -2.92 -17.01 -5.04
N PRO A 253 -3.69 -16.52 -6.03
CA PRO A 253 -4.36 -17.37 -7.01
C PRO A 253 -3.39 -18.29 -7.74
N GLY A 254 -3.82 -19.51 -8.02
CA GLY A 254 -3.00 -20.50 -8.71
C GLY A 254 -2.53 -20.00 -10.08
N GLY A 255 -1.22 -20.13 -10.36
CA GLY A 255 -0.63 -19.68 -11.63
C GLY A 255 -0.13 -18.23 -11.64
N THR A 256 -0.21 -17.48 -10.51
CA THR A 256 0.29 -16.09 -10.41
C THR A 256 1.78 -16.01 -10.71
N PHE A 257 2.62 -16.90 -10.17
CA PHE A 257 4.07 -16.91 -10.45
C PHE A 257 4.45 -17.24 -11.89
N SER A 258 3.64 -18.01 -12.60
CA SER A 258 3.83 -18.29 -14.03
C SER A 258 3.11 -17.29 -14.95
N ALA A 259 2.49 -16.27 -14.35
CA ALA A 259 1.71 -15.26 -15.05
C ALA A 259 0.76 -15.88 -16.11
N ARG A 260 0.01 -16.92 -15.70
CA ARG A 260 -0.99 -17.55 -16.58
C ARG A 260 -2.01 -16.51 -17.03
N LYS A 261 -2.48 -16.62 -18.28
CA LYS A 261 -3.42 -15.67 -18.89
C LYS A 261 -4.68 -15.46 -18.02
N GLY A 262 -5.16 -14.23 -17.93
CA GLY A 262 -6.34 -13.83 -17.16
C GLY A 262 -6.00 -13.33 -15.76
N LEU A 263 -6.74 -13.74 -14.73
CA LEU A 263 -6.60 -13.30 -13.34
C LEU A 263 -5.16 -13.45 -12.79
N PRO A 264 -4.46 -14.59 -12.97
CA PRO A 264 -3.11 -14.74 -12.44
C PRO A 264 -2.13 -13.73 -13.04
N ALA A 265 -2.21 -13.44 -14.34
CA ALA A 265 -1.37 -12.40 -14.97
C ALA A 265 -1.72 -11.00 -14.46
N THR A 266 -3.01 -10.73 -14.19
CA THR A 266 -3.46 -9.45 -13.64
C THR A 266 -2.86 -9.20 -12.25
N ILE A 267 -2.92 -10.21 -11.37
CA ILE A 267 -2.36 -10.14 -10.01
C ILE A 267 -0.82 -10.02 -10.05
N ALA A 268 -0.15 -10.81 -10.90
CA ALA A 268 1.31 -10.76 -11.04
C ALA A 268 1.78 -9.39 -11.56
N SER A 269 1.17 -8.88 -12.63
CA SER A 269 1.49 -7.55 -13.17
C SER A 269 1.24 -6.45 -12.14
N ARG A 270 0.10 -6.51 -11.40
CA ARG A 270 -0.23 -5.57 -10.35
C ARG A 270 0.84 -5.56 -9.25
N GLY A 271 1.24 -6.71 -8.74
CA GLY A 271 2.28 -6.81 -7.73
C GLY A 271 3.59 -6.13 -8.16
N LEU A 272 4.01 -6.36 -9.39
CA LEU A 272 5.25 -5.81 -9.92
C LEU A 272 5.20 -4.28 -10.10
N PHE A 273 4.12 -3.72 -10.68
CA PHE A 273 4.08 -2.27 -10.88
C PHE A 273 3.77 -1.51 -9.58
N VAL A 274 3.00 -2.07 -8.65
CA VAL A 274 2.79 -1.45 -7.32
C VAL A 274 4.07 -1.48 -6.50
N ALA A 275 4.82 -2.60 -6.54
CA ALA A 275 6.16 -2.68 -5.95
C ALA A 275 7.10 -1.61 -6.52
N CYS A 276 7.13 -1.48 -7.85
CA CYS A 276 7.92 -0.47 -8.55
C CYS A 276 7.55 0.95 -8.11
N TYR A 277 6.25 1.29 -8.08
CA TYR A 277 5.78 2.60 -7.67
C TYR A 277 6.25 2.96 -6.26
N THR A 278 5.88 2.15 -5.27
CA THR A 278 6.13 2.46 -3.85
C THR A 278 7.62 2.47 -3.50
N ALA A 279 8.39 1.53 -4.07
CA ALA A 279 9.83 1.48 -3.85
C ALA A 279 10.53 2.68 -4.53
N THR A 280 10.12 3.07 -5.73
CA THR A 280 10.68 4.25 -6.39
C THR A 280 10.41 5.52 -5.62
N GLU A 281 9.19 5.72 -5.08
CA GLU A 281 8.90 6.85 -4.19
C GLU A 281 9.85 6.90 -2.99
N SER A 282 10.07 5.76 -2.32
CA SER A 282 10.94 5.68 -1.16
C SER A 282 12.39 6.01 -1.49
N TYR A 283 12.91 5.52 -2.61
CA TYR A 283 14.30 5.70 -3.00
C TYR A 283 14.57 7.04 -3.69
N VAL A 284 13.59 7.64 -4.38
CA VAL A 284 13.76 8.98 -4.94
C VAL A 284 13.92 10.02 -3.84
N VAL A 285 13.13 9.93 -2.74
CA VAL A 285 13.29 10.84 -1.61
C VAL A 285 14.67 10.68 -0.98
N LEU A 286 15.11 9.45 -0.74
CA LEU A 286 16.45 9.17 -0.20
C LEU A 286 17.55 9.75 -1.12
N ALA A 287 17.43 9.59 -2.44
CA ALA A 287 18.39 10.13 -3.39
C ALA A 287 18.42 11.65 -3.40
N LEU A 288 17.26 12.28 -3.41
CA LEU A 288 17.15 13.76 -3.42
C LEU A 288 17.72 14.38 -2.13
N THR A 289 17.43 13.79 -0.97
CA THR A 289 17.89 14.32 0.31
C THR A 289 19.34 13.99 0.60
N GLU A 290 19.76 12.73 0.44
CA GLU A 290 21.10 12.29 0.88
C GLU A 290 22.18 12.45 -0.20
N VAL A 291 21.82 12.28 -1.48
CA VAL A 291 22.79 12.40 -2.59
C VAL A 291 22.79 13.81 -3.17
N LYS A 292 21.62 14.38 -3.44
CA LYS A 292 21.48 15.72 -4.02
C LYS A 292 21.40 16.83 -2.95
N LYS A 293 21.39 16.48 -1.66
CA LYS A 293 21.35 17.43 -0.52
C LYS A 293 20.17 18.41 -0.58
N MET A 294 19.04 17.96 -1.12
CA MET A 294 17.84 18.76 -1.20
C MET A 294 17.11 18.78 0.16
N PRO A 295 16.50 19.89 0.56
CA PRO A 295 15.63 19.95 1.72
C PRO A 295 14.45 18.97 1.64
N ALA A 296 14.04 18.39 2.78
CA ALA A 296 13.03 17.34 2.83
C ALA A 296 11.64 17.81 2.38
N ASP A 297 11.31 19.09 2.59
CA ASP A 297 10.06 19.72 2.14
C ASP A 297 9.97 19.76 0.60
N LEU A 298 11.07 20.14 -0.07
CA LEU A 298 11.13 20.15 -1.53
C LEU A 298 11.07 18.72 -2.10
N ALA A 299 11.76 17.76 -1.49
CA ALA A 299 11.66 16.36 -1.86
C ALA A 299 10.21 15.84 -1.70
N GLY A 300 9.54 16.21 -0.60
CA GLY A 300 8.13 15.91 -0.36
C GLY A 300 7.20 16.54 -1.41
N LEU A 301 7.47 17.77 -1.84
CA LEU A 301 6.70 18.45 -2.89
C LEU A 301 6.83 17.75 -4.25
N ILE A 302 8.03 17.23 -4.57
CA ILE A 302 8.26 16.44 -5.79
C ILE A 302 7.42 15.16 -5.77
N VAL A 303 7.37 14.46 -4.64
CA VAL A 303 6.51 13.26 -4.48
C VAL A 303 5.03 13.62 -4.57
N ALA A 304 4.61 14.76 -4.00
CA ALA A 304 3.24 15.23 -4.09
C ALA A 304 2.79 15.48 -5.55
N ALA A 305 3.69 15.89 -6.45
CA ALA A 305 3.40 16.00 -7.88
C ALA A 305 3.02 14.64 -8.49
N GLY A 306 3.63 13.55 -8.03
CA GLY A 306 3.26 12.18 -8.40
C GLY A 306 1.85 11.81 -7.94
N ALA A 307 1.49 12.14 -6.70
CA ALA A 307 0.15 11.89 -6.16
C ALA A 307 -0.95 12.68 -6.90
N LEU A 308 -0.67 13.91 -7.28
CA LEU A 308 -1.55 14.72 -8.14
C LEU A 308 -1.77 14.06 -9.50
N SER A 309 -0.67 13.65 -10.13
CA SER A 309 -0.67 12.97 -11.42
C SER A 309 -1.44 11.65 -11.36
N TRP A 310 -1.27 10.86 -10.28
CA TRP A 310 -2.07 9.65 -10.02
C TRP A 310 -3.56 9.96 -9.97
N SER A 311 -3.95 10.94 -9.16
CA SER A 311 -5.36 11.31 -8.99
C SER A 311 -6.00 11.76 -10.31
N MET A 312 -5.28 12.56 -11.10
CA MET A 312 -5.71 13.02 -12.43
C MET A 312 -5.87 11.84 -13.40
N ALA A 313 -4.89 10.94 -13.45
CA ALA A 313 -4.93 9.77 -14.32
C ALA A 313 -6.05 8.80 -13.94
N ALA A 314 -6.28 8.57 -12.63
CA ALA A 314 -7.39 7.75 -12.16
C ALA A 314 -8.75 8.32 -12.54
N TRP A 315 -8.91 9.65 -12.49
CA TRP A 315 -10.12 10.33 -12.94
C TRP A 315 -10.31 10.23 -14.47
N ILE A 316 -9.24 10.43 -15.25
CA ILE A 316 -9.25 10.25 -16.71
C ILE A 316 -9.64 8.81 -17.04
N GLN A 317 -9.02 7.84 -16.38
CA GLN A 317 -9.29 6.41 -16.55
C GLN A 317 -10.76 6.07 -16.29
N SER A 318 -11.35 6.61 -15.22
CA SER A 318 -12.75 6.33 -14.88
C SER A 318 -13.71 6.88 -15.94
N LYS A 319 -13.42 8.03 -16.54
CA LYS A 319 -14.21 8.60 -17.65
C LYS A 319 -14.12 7.75 -18.93
N PHE A 320 -12.91 7.26 -19.26
CA PHE A 320 -12.75 6.38 -20.41
C PHE A 320 -13.44 5.03 -20.18
N ASP A 321 -13.35 4.49 -18.96
CA ASP A 321 -14.00 3.22 -18.58
C ASP A 321 -15.52 3.30 -18.69
N ALA A 322 -16.11 4.42 -18.27
CA ALA A 322 -17.53 4.69 -18.42
C ALA A 322 -17.95 4.84 -19.89
N LYS A 323 -17.10 5.46 -20.75
CA LYS A 323 -17.40 5.69 -22.16
C LYS A 323 -17.32 4.43 -23.01
N ASP A 324 -16.32 3.57 -22.75
CA ASP A 324 -16.07 2.36 -23.55
C ASP A 324 -16.55 1.07 -22.87
N HIS A 325 -17.33 1.19 -21.78
CA HIS A 325 -17.84 0.09 -20.98
C HIS A 325 -16.77 -0.95 -20.62
N GLY A 326 -15.53 -0.49 -20.39
CA GLY A 326 -14.41 -1.31 -20.00
C GLY A 326 -13.64 -1.96 -21.17
N ALA A 327 -14.04 -1.78 -22.42
CA ALA A 327 -13.38 -2.46 -23.55
C ALA A 327 -11.88 -2.11 -23.70
N GLY A 328 -11.48 -0.90 -23.33
CA GLY A 328 -10.10 -0.41 -23.42
C GLY A 328 -9.20 -0.72 -22.22
N ARG A 329 -9.67 -1.46 -21.21
CA ARG A 329 -8.94 -1.69 -19.95
C ARG A 329 -7.53 -2.25 -20.15
N ASN A 330 -7.36 -3.25 -21.01
CA ASN A 330 -6.04 -3.84 -21.27
C ASN A 330 -5.05 -2.81 -21.83
N LYS A 331 -5.50 -1.98 -22.78
CA LYS A 331 -4.66 -0.91 -23.35
C LYS A 331 -4.27 0.11 -22.27
N ARG A 332 -5.22 0.50 -21.40
CA ARG A 332 -4.95 1.45 -20.30
C ARG A 332 -3.92 0.91 -19.31
N VAL A 333 -3.99 -0.39 -18.96
CA VAL A 333 -2.97 -1.01 -18.11
C VAL A 333 -1.60 -0.97 -18.78
N THR A 334 -1.49 -1.43 -20.03
CA THR A 334 -0.22 -1.44 -20.75
C THR A 334 0.35 -0.03 -20.93
N THR A 335 -0.48 0.94 -21.32
CA THR A 335 -0.07 2.36 -21.45
C THR A 335 0.39 2.92 -20.10
N GLY A 336 -0.33 2.64 -19.01
CA GLY A 336 0.07 3.06 -17.67
C GLY A 336 1.45 2.51 -17.28
N ILE A 337 1.70 1.23 -17.54
CA ILE A 337 2.99 0.61 -17.24
C ILE A 337 4.11 1.21 -18.14
N CYS A 338 3.85 1.54 -19.41
CA CYS A 338 4.81 2.25 -20.27
C CYS A 338 5.20 3.61 -19.68
N PHE A 339 4.24 4.39 -19.18
CA PHE A 339 4.54 5.64 -18.48
C PHE A 339 5.42 5.41 -17.25
N MET A 340 5.18 4.35 -16.48
CA MET A 340 6.02 4.01 -15.33
C MET A 340 7.45 3.64 -15.75
N VAL A 341 7.65 2.91 -16.86
CA VAL A 341 8.99 2.60 -17.38
C VAL A 341 9.78 3.89 -17.68
N ILE A 342 9.13 4.84 -18.38
CA ILE A 342 9.74 6.14 -18.68
C ILE A 342 10.05 6.90 -17.38
N GLY A 343 9.12 6.89 -16.42
CA GLY A 343 9.30 7.58 -15.15
C GLY A 343 10.45 7.02 -14.32
N VAL A 344 10.60 5.69 -14.23
CA VAL A 344 11.72 5.08 -13.49
C VAL A 344 13.05 5.38 -14.18
N ALA A 345 13.11 5.33 -15.52
CA ALA A 345 14.29 5.74 -16.26
C ALA A 345 14.67 7.21 -15.99
N ALA A 346 13.67 8.10 -15.93
CA ALA A 346 13.88 9.50 -15.59
C ALA A 346 14.40 9.70 -14.16
N VAL A 347 13.93 8.92 -13.17
CA VAL A 347 14.50 8.92 -11.80
C VAL A 347 15.97 8.54 -11.82
N MET A 348 16.34 7.48 -12.56
CA MET A 348 17.74 7.04 -12.64
C MET A 348 18.62 8.14 -13.24
N LEU A 349 18.13 8.87 -14.26
CA LEU A 349 18.82 10.04 -14.81
C LEU A 349 18.90 11.18 -13.78
N ALA A 350 17.79 11.48 -13.08
CA ALA A 350 17.78 12.51 -12.04
C ALA A 350 18.84 12.27 -10.96
N VAL A 351 19.03 11.02 -10.57
CA VAL A 351 19.95 10.61 -9.51
C VAL A 351 21.38 10.53 -10.03
N GLY A 352 21.58 9.98 -11.23
CA GLY A 352 22.91 9.71 -11.81
C GLY A 352 23.59 10.92 -12.43
N LEU A 353 22.84 11.90 -12.96
CA LEU A 353 23.43 13.05 -13.64
C LEU A 353 23.81 14.19 -12.66
N PRO A 354 25.01 14.76 -12.78
CA PRO A 354 25.36 15.97 -12.03
C PRO A 354 24.55 17.17 -12.59
N GLY A 355 23.86 17.92 -11.75
CA GLY A 355 23.29 19.24 -12.08
C GLY A 355 21.85 19.31 -12.59
N GLY A 356 21.28 18.26 -13.21
CA GLY A 356 19.92 18.29 -13.80
C GLY A 356 18.81 17.64 -12.99
N GLY A 357 19.10 17.30 -11.72
CA GLY A 357 18.30 16.34 -10.95
C GLY A 357 16.83 16.71 -10.71
N ILE A 358 16.51 17.98 -10.44
CA ILE A 358 15.15 18.39 -10.03
C ILE A 358 14.14 18.21 -11.17
N VAL A 359 14.48 18.67 -12.38
CA VAL A 359 13.55 18.58 -13.51
C VAL A 359 13.23 17.12 -13.85
N PHE A 360 14.25 16.27 -13.92
CA PHE A 360 14.03 14.85 -14.16
C PHE A 360 13.30 14.17 -13.01
N ALA A 361 13.52 14.59 -11.75
CA ALA A 361 12.79 14.08 -10.59
C ALA A 361 11.30 14.42 -10.66
N VAL A 362 10.94 15.67 -11.00
CA VAL A 362 9.54 16.09 -11.18
C VAL A 362 8.89 15.33 -12.35
N ILE A 363 9.55 15.29 -13.51
CA ILE A 363 9.08 14.55 -14.68
C ILE A 363 8.82 13.08 -14.31
N SER A 364 9.78 12.46 -13.60
CA SER A 364 9.65 11.07 -13.20
C SER A 364 8.41 10.81 -12.36
N GLN A 365 8.17 11.66 -11.35
CA GLN A 365 7.00 11.51 -10.46
C GLN A 365 5.69 11.70 -11.22
N ILE A 366 5.64 12.67 -12.15
CA ILE A 366 4.46 12.86 -13.02
C ILE A 366 4.20 11.60 -13.85
N PHE A 367 5.21 11.05 -14.50
CA PHE A 367 5.05 9.85 -15.34
C PHE A 367 4.71 8.61 -14.53
N ILE A 368 5.38 8.36 -13.40
CA ILE A 368 5.09 7.22 -12.54
C ILE A 368 3.69 7.33 -11.94
N GLY A 369 3.33 8.53 -11.43
CA GLY A 369 2.00 8.79 -10.88
C GLY A 369 0.89 8.64 -11.93
N PHE A 370 1.08 9.17 -13.13
CA PHE A 370 0.13 8.99 -14.23
C PHE A 370 -0.03 7.52 -14.61
N GLY A 371 1.08 6.79 -14.69
CA GLY A 371 1.10 5.39 -15.02
C GLY A 371 0.33 4.52 -14.03
N ILE A 372 0.59 4.67 -12.73
CA ILE A 372 -0.12 3.90 -11.71
C ILE A 372 -1.59 4.31 -11.63
N GLY A 373 -1.92 5.58 -11.84
CA GLY A 373 -3.28 6.09 -11.87
C GLY A 373 -4.14 5.46 -12.98
N LEU A 374 -3.53 5.11 -14.12
CA LEU A 374 -4.19 4.35 -15.17
C LEU A 374 -4.26 2.84 -14.85
N ALA A 375 -3.18 2.25 -14.38
CA ALA A 375 -3.04 0.80 -14.27
C ALA A 375 -3.73 0.22 -13.01
N HIS A 376 -3.59 0.87 -11.85
CA HIS A 376 -4.03 0.33 -10.57
C HIS A 376 -5.55 0.12 -10.46
N PRO A 377 -6.42 1.14 -10.70
CA PRO A 377 -7.86 0.93 -10.65
C PRO A 377 -8.34 -0.02 -11.76
N THR A 378 -7.71 0.04 -12.93
CA THR A 378 -8.07 -0.80 -14.09
C THR A 378 -7.79 -2.28 -13.83
N THR A 379 -6.63 -2.62 -13.24
CA THR A 379 -6.31 -4.01 -12.88
C THR A 379 -7.22 -4.54 -11.77
N GLY A 380 -7.63 -3.69 -10.82
CA GLY A 380 -8.65 -4.04 -9.84
C GLY A 380 -9.99 -4.40 -10.49
N ALA A 381 -10.46 -3.58 -11.42
CA ALA A 381 -11.69 -3.83 -12.16
C ALA A 381 -11.61 -5.12 -13.02
N ILE A 382 -10.48 -5.36 -13.71
CA ILE A 382 -10.26 -6.58 -14.47
C ILE A 382 -10.24 -7.82 -13.55
N ALA A 383 -9.57 -7.74 -12.41
CA ALA A 383 -9.51 -8.87 -11.47
C ALA A 383 -10.89 -9.25 -10.95
N LEU A 384 -11.70 -8.26 -10.57
CA LEU A 384 -13.07 -8.49 -10.09
C LEU A 384 -14.01 -9.05 -11.18
N GLN A 385 -13.76 -8.79 -12.47
CA GLN A 385 -14.52 -9.42 -13.57
C GLN A 385 -14.29 -10.92 -13.69
N HIS A 386 -13.22 -11.46 -13.11
CA HIS A 386 -12.94 -12.89 -13.07
C HIS A 386 -13.56 -13.59 -11.85
N ALA A 387 -14.21 -12.83 -10.96
CA ALA A 387 -14.88 -13.40 -9.80
C ALA A 387 -16.17 -14.11 -10.23
N ASN A 388 -16.35 -15.35 -9.78
CA ASN A 388 -17.66 -15.96 -9.77
C ASN A 388 -18.48 -15.38 -8.60
N ALA A 389 -19.81 -15.56 -8.66
CA ALA A 389 -20.67 -15.10 -7.58
C ALA A 389 -20.23 -15.69 -6.22
N GLY A 390 -19.85 -14.82 -5.28
CA GLY A 390 -19.36 -15.20 -3.95
C GLY A 390 -17.82 -15.29 -3.81
N GLU A 391 -17.04 -15.18 -4.90
CA GLU A 391 -15.56 -15.18 -4.87
C GLU A 391 -14.95 -13.78 -4.85
N GLU A 392 -15.76 -12.71 -4.96
CA GLU A 392 -15.32 -11.31 -5.01
C GLU A 392 -14.46 -10.93 -3.80
N GLY A 393 -14.80 -11.48 -2.63
CA GLY A 393 -14.07 -11.29 -1.40
C GLY A 393 -12.65 -11.90 -1.44
N GLU A 394 -12.49 -13.06 -2.02
CA GLU A 394 -11.19 -13.74 -2.13
C GLU A 394 -10.27 -13.01 -3.13
N ILE A 395 -10.82 -12.57 -4.25
CA ILE A 395 -10.07 -11.79 -5.23
C ILE A 395 -9.67 -10.43 -4.64
N SER A 396 -10.58 -9.75 -3.94
CA SER A 396 -10.27 -8.49 -3.24
C SER A 396 -9.18 -8.66 -2.19
N ALA A 397 -9.20 -9.76 -1.44
CA ALA A 397 -8.16 -10.09 -0.47
C ALA A 397 -6.81 -10.33 -1.16
N SER A 398 -6.79 -11.01 -2.31
CA SER A 398 -5.58 -11.24 -3.10
C SER A 398 -4.99 -9.93 -3.66
N LEU A 399 -5.84 -8.99 -4.08
CA LEU A 399 -5.42 -7.65 -4.51
C LEU A 399 -4.78 -6.87 -3.35
N GLN A 400 -5.44 -6.80 -2.20
CA GLN A 400 -4.93 -6.10 -1.02
C GLN A 400 -3.63 -6.74 -0.49
N PHE A 401 -3.58 -8.08 -0.48
CA PHE A 401 -2.36 -8.80 -0.14
C PHE A 401 -1.20 -8.40 -1.06
N THR A 402 -1.45 -8.39 -2.37
CA THR A 402 -0.45 -8.04 -3.39
C THR A 402 0.02 -6.60 -3.22
N ASP A 403 -0.90 -5.66 -2.95
CA ASP A 403 -0.62 -4.24 -2.76
C ASP A 403 0.21 -3.95 -1.49
N ALA A 404 0.19 -4.83 -0.50
CA ALA A 404 1.00 -4.69 0.71
C ALA A 404 2.31 -5.50 0.63
N PHE A 405 2.24 -6.75 0.15
CA PHE A 405 3.39 -7.66 0.15
C PHE A 405 4.46 -7.26 -0.87
N SER A 406 4.05 -6.98 -2.11
CA SER A 406 5.02 -6.72 -3.20
C SER A 406 5.86 -5.46 -2.96
N PRO A 407 5.30 -4.32 -2.51
CA PRO A 407 6.11 -3.19 -2.08
C PRO A 407 7.02 -3.50 -0.89
N GLY A 408 6.50 -4.19 0.13
CA GLY A 408 7.28 -4.55 1.30
C GLY A 408 8.53 -5.36 0.95
N LEU A 409 8.37 -6.37 0.09
CA LEU A 409 9.47 -7.18 -0.41
C LEU A 409 10.44 -6.35 -1.27
N SER A 410 9.91 -5.54 -2.19
CA SER A 410 10.72 -4.75 -3.12
C SER A 410 11.57 -3.69 -2.43
N ILE A 411 10.98 -2.95 -1.50
CA ILE A 411 11.71 -1.94 -0.71
C ILE A 411 12.76 -2.65 0.17
N GLY A 412 12.42 -3.81 0.73
CA GLY A 412 13.37 -4.58 1.53
C GLY A 412 14.59 -5.05 0.74
N ILE A 413 14.39 -5.60 -0.45
CA ILE A 413 15.51 -6.01 -1.34
C ILE A 413 16.35 -4.80 -1.76
N GLY A 414 15.70 -3.68 -2.13
CA GLY A 414 16.43 -2.46 -2.48
C GLY A 414 17.22 -1.89 -1.30
N GLY A 415 16.68 -1.98 -0.06
CA GLY A 415 17.41 -1.64 1.16
C GLY A 415 18.64 -2.54 1.40
N ALA A 416 18.51 -3.83 1.09
CA ALA A 416 19.66 -4.76 1.14
C ALA A 416 20.75 -4.37 0.14
N PHE A 417 20.41 -3.91 -1.08
CA PHE A 417 21.41 -3.39 -2.02
C PHE A 417 22.16 -2.17 -1.48
N ILE A 418 21.45 -1.28 -0.76
CA ILE A 418 22.09 -0.15 -0.09
C ILE A 418 23.04 -0.64 1.00
N ALA A 419 22.61 -1.60 1.84
CA ALA A 419 23.44 -2.15 2.90
C ALA A 419 24.72 -2.83 2.34
N VAL A 420 24.57 -3.66 1.30
CA VAL A 420 25.70 -4.31 0.62
C VAL A 420 26.64 -3.28 -0.04
N SER A 421 26.08 -2.27 -0.71
CA SER A 421 26.89 -1.19 -1.31
C SER A 421 27.72 -0.43 -0.27
N GLN A 422 27.15 -0.20 0.92
CA GLN A 422 27.89 0.43 2.03
C GLN A 422 28.96 -0.50 2.60
N SER A 423 28.67 -1.78 2.79
CA SER A 423 29.64 -2.77 3.31
C SER A 423 30.85 -2.97 2.38
N LEU A 424 30.62 -2.84 1.07
CA LEU A 424 31.66 -2.92 0.05
C LEU A 424 32.31 -1.57 -0.28
N ASN A 425 31.99 -0.50 0.47
CA ASN A 425 32.49 0.87 0.26
C ASN A 425 32.21 1.42 -1.16
N LEU A 426 31.15 0.97 -1.83
CA LEU A 426 30.74 1.46 -3.16
C LEU A 426 29.94 2.76 -3.10
N GLY A 427 29.58 3.22 -1.92
CA GLY A 427 28.84 4.45 -1.67
C GLY A 427 27.31 4.33 -1.79
N LEU A 428 26.60 5.30 -1.20
CA LEU A 428 25.13 5.32 -1.14
C LEU A 428 24.50 5.43 -2.54
N LEU A 429 25.06 6.23 -3.43
CA LEU A 429 24.57 6.42 -4.80
C LEU A 429 24.48 5.08 -5.55
N THR A 430 25.50 4.25 -5.47
CA THR A 430 25.51 2.93 -6.12
C THR A 430 24.40 2.03 -5.57
N GLY A 431 24.20 2.00 -4.25
CA GLY A 431 23.13 1.23 -3.63
C GLY A 431 21.73 1.69 -4.08
N ILE A 432 21.51 2.99 -4.19
CA ILE A 432 20.24 3.57 -4.67
C ILE A 432 20.04 3.22 -6.15
N LEU A 433 21.06 3.34 -7.01
CA LEU A 433 20.96 3.00 -8.43
C LEU A 433 20.66 1.50 -8.63
N LEU A 434 21.25 0.61 -7.83
CA LEU A 434 20.90 -0.81 -7.83
C LEU A 434 19.44 -1.06 -7.41
N ALA A 435 18.98 -0.37 -6.37
CA ALA A 435 17.58 -0.44 -5.93
C ALA A 435 16.60 0.05 -7.03
N LEU A 436 16.93 1.15 -7.72
CA LEU A 436 16.11 1.67 -8.83
C LEU A 436 16.20 0.77 -10.07
N SER A 437 17.34 0.14 -10.34
CA SER A 437 17.48 -0.85 -11.42
C SER A 437 16.58 -2.07 -11.22
N LEU A 438 16.41 -2.51 -9.97
CA LEU A 438 15.43 -3.55 -9.63
C LEU A 438 13.99 -3.09 -9.95
N GLN A 439 13.66 -1.84 -9.68
CA GLN A 439 12.33 -1.30 -10.00
C GLN A 439 12.10 -1.22 -11.50
N LEU A 440 13.13 -0.82 -12.25
CA LEU A 440 13.08 -0.82 -13.73
C LEU A 440 12.88 -2.24 -14.27
N PHE A 441 13.58 -3.21 -13.72
CA PHE A 441 13.38 -4.63 -14.08
C PHE A 441 11.95 -5.08 -13.78
N PHE A 442 11.40 -4.76 -12.61
CA PHE A 442 10.04 -5.14 -12.23
C PHE A 442 8.97 -4.51 -13.13
N VAL A 443 9.11 -3.24 -13.49
CA VAL A 443 8.12 -2.59 -14.35
C VAL A 443 8.21 -3.07 -15.80
N ILE A 444 9.41 -3.40 -16.31
CA ILE A 444 9.60 -4.03 -17.64
C ILE A 444 8.99 -5.44 -17.65
N LEU A 445 9.22 -6.22 -16.60
CA LEU A 445 8.60 -7.53 -16.44
C LEU A 445 7.07 -7.42 -16.38
N SER A 446 6.55 -6.45 -15.61
CA SER A 446 5.13 -6.14 -15.56
C SER A 446 4.56 -5.78 -16.93
N LEU A 447 5.28 -4.99 -17.73
CA LEU A 447 4.92 -4.66 -19.10
C LEU A 447 4.79 -5.92 -19.96
N SER A 448 5.76 -6.82 -19.88
CA SER A 448 5.74 -8.09 -20.62
C SER A 448 4.55 -8.98 -20.20
N ILE A 449 4.21 -8.99 -18.90
CA ILE A 449 3.07 -9.74 -18.37
C ILE A 449 1.74 -9.08 -18.76
N SER A 450 1.69 -7.76 -18.92
CA SER A 450 0.46 -7.03 -19.24
C SER A 450 -0.21 -7.52 -20.52
N PHE A 451 0.53 -8.02 -21.49
CA PHE A 451 0.02 -8.63 -22.72
C PHE A 451 -0.72 -9.97 -22.49
N ARG A 452 -0.57 -10.58 -21.32
CA ARG A 452 -1.26 -11.80 -20.92
C ARG A 452 -2.54 -11.54 -20.13
N ILE A 453 -2.81 -10.28 -19.78
CA ILE A 453 -4.05 -9.87 -19.13
C ILE A 453 -5.19 -10.06 -20.12
N LYS A 454 -6.20 -10.82 -19.74
CA LYS A 454 -7.42 -11.03 -20.52
C LYS A 454 -8.60 -10.52 -19.73
N GLN A 455 -9.48 -9.80 -20.39
CA GLN A 455 -10.82 -9.50 -19.88
C GLN A 455 -11.74 -10.69 -20.17
N THR A 456 -12.62 -11.03 -19.24
CA THR A 456 -13.80 -11.83 -19.58
C THR A 456 -14.69 -10.96 -20.46
N LYS A 457 -15.09 -11.48 -21.64
CA LYS A 457 -16.08 -10.79 -22.47
C LYS A 457 -17.35 -10.62 -21.64
N PHE A 458 -17.87 -9.41 -21.55
CA PHE A 458 -19.26 -9.22 -21.14
C PHE A 458 -20.11 -10.07 -22.11
N ALA A 459 -20.94 -10.96 -21.57
CA ALA A 459 -22.05 -11.50 -22.34
C ALA A 459 -22.85 -10.26 -22.79
N SER A 460 -22.91 -10.00 -24.08
CA SER A 460 -23.73 -8.92 -24.59
C SER A 460 -25.18 -9.25 -24.21
N GLU A 461 -25.95 -8.25 -23.79
CA GLU A 461 -27.39 -8.42 -23.52
C GLU A 461 -28.16 -9.05 -24.71
N ASN A 462 -27.53 -9.16 -25.87
CA ASN A 462 -28.06 -9.84 -27.06
C ASN A 462 -27.97 -11.37 -27.03
N ASP A 463 -27.24 -11.99 -26.09
CA ASP A 463 -27.19 -13.44 -25.92
C ASP A 463 -28.33 -13.99 -25.04
N LEU A 464 -29.17 -13.12 -24.47
CA LEU A 464 -30.44 -13.46 -23.81
C LEU A 464 -31.61 -13.50 -24.81
N SER A 465 -31.38 -13.94 -26.03
CA SER A 465 -32.49 -14.31 -26.92
C SER A 465 -33.20 -15.52 -26.35
N ILE A 466 -34.34 -15.26 -25.75
CA ILE A 466 -35.35 -16.20 -25.31
C ILE A 466 -35.56 -17.22 -26.42
N PRO A 467 -35.42 -18.54 -26.15
CA PRO A 467 -35.86 -19.52 -27.11
C PRO A 467 -37.39 -19.43 -27.27
N LYS A 468 -37.84 -19.29 -28.50
CA LYS A 468 -39.24 -19.28 -28.88
C LYS A 468 -39.88 -20.64 -28.58
#